data_ed38fa0baa0dee5a7a87983e3100e90a
#
_entry.id   ed38fa0baa0dee5a7a87983e3100e90a
#
_cell.length_a   1.000
_cell.length_b   1.000
_cell.length_c   1.000
_cell.angle_alpha   90.00
_cell.angle_beta   90.00
_cell.angle_gamma   90.00
#
_symmetry.space_group_name_H-M   'P 1'
#
loop_
_entity.id
_entity.type
_entity.pdbx_description
1 polymer ?
#
loop_
_entity_poly.entity_id
_entity_poly.type
_entity_poly.pdbx_seq_one_letter_code
_entity_poly.pdbx_strand_id
1 'polypeptide(L)'
;MDADVLFFEEIKKHSKPVKGQTDVTIEKLERNSDVLFLLLPEWAFDLPPSNIARLSAIINEAGYTSSCLDLNIEVYNQSRNWEKDGIVPFDPFNPNNLTKWELNEYSKYLKEPVTKVLEQYIDKI
;
A
#
# COMPACT_ATOMS: atom_id res chain seq x y z
N MET A 1 -11.98 22.16 12.79
CA MET A 1 -12.03 20.96 11.96
C MET A 1 -10.66 20.30 11.94
N ASP A 2 -10.63 19.00 12.04
CA ASP A 2 -9.38 18.25 11.98
C ASP A 2 -8.77 18.35 10.57
N ALA A 3 -7.48 18.65 10.49
CA ALA A 3 -6.78 18.77 9.20
C ALA A 3 -6.83 17.47 8.40
N ASP A 4 -6.77 16.32 9.05
CA ASP A 4 -6.82 15.03 8.35
C ASP A 4 -8.17 14.80 7.69
N VAL A 5 -9.25 15.24 8.30
CA VAL A 5 -10.58 15.17 7.69
C VAL A 5 -10.64 16.04 6.45
N LEU A 6 -10.05 17.24 6.50
CA LEU A 6 -10.00 18.13 5.33
C LEU A 6 -9.23 17.47 4.17
N PHE A 7 -8.10 16.83 4.45
CA PHE A 7 -7.32 16.19 3.41
C PHE A 7 -8.07 15.03 2.77
N PHE A 8 -8.77 14.22 3.55
CA PHE A 8 -9.59 13.15 2.97
C PHE A 8 -10.71 13.71 2.10
N GLU A 9 -11.34 14.80 2.51
CA GLU A 9 -12.36 15.45 1.71
C GLU A 9 -11.80 15.95 0.38
N GLU A 10 -10.63 16.57 0.41
CA GLU A 10 -9.98 17.06 -0.81
C GLU A 10 -9.61 15.90 -1.74
N ILE A 11 -9.12 14.80 -1.21
CA ILE A 11 -8.80 13.63 -2.02
C ILE A 11 -10.04 13.09 -2.69
N LYS A 12 -11.17 13.03 -1.99
CA LYS A 12 -12.43 12.60 -2.58
C LYS A 12 -12.88 13.50 -3.72
N LYS A 13 -12.60 14.78 -3.63
CA LYS A 13 -12.94 15.72 -4.71
C LYS A 13 -12.09 15.50 -5.96
N HIS A 14 -10.79 15.24 -5.77
CA HIS A 14 -9.82 15.22 -6.86
C HIS A 14 -9.55 13.84 -7.42
N SER A 15 -9.78 12.82 -6.62
CA SER A 15 -9.58 11.43 -7.03
C SER A 15 -10.86 10.86 -7.59
N LYS A 16 -11.03 10.96 -8.85
CA LYS A 16 -12.24 10.43 -9.51
C LYS A 16 -11.96 9.09 -10.15
N PRO A 17 -12.81 8.14 -9.94
CA PRO A 17 -13.75 7.99 -8.84
C PRO A 17 -12.98 7.56 -7.61
N VAL A 18 -13.37 8.03 -6.46
CA VAL A 18 -12.75 7.63 -5.21
C VAL A 18 -12.73 6.12 -5.06
N LYS A 19 -13.79 5.49 -5.49
CA LYS A 19 -13.92 4.04 -5.54
C LYS A 19 -12.71 3.37 -6.17
N GLY A 20 -12.06 4.00 -7.11
CA GLY A 20 -10.98 3.40 -7.84
C GLY A 20 -9.63 3.38 -7.13
N GLN A 21 -9.50 3.99 -5.96
CA GLN A 21 -8.19 4.08 -5.33
C GLN A 21 -7.60 2.74 -4.93
N THR A 22 -8.41 1.84 -4.40
CA THR A 22 -7.95 0.50 -4.03
C THR A 22 -7.95 -0.46 -5.20
N ASP A 23 -8.68 -0.11 -6.26
CA ASP A 23 -8.83 -0.96 -7.43
C ASP A 23 -8.02 -0.46 -8.62
N VAL A 24 -7.17 0.55 -8.41
CA VAL A 24 -6.37 1.13 -9.48
C VAL A 24 -5.37 0.10 -9.98
N THR A 25 -5.38 -0.15 -11.28
CA THR A 25 -4.44 -1.05 -11.90
C THR A 25 -3.13 -0.33 -12.21
N ILE A 26 -2.06 -1.10 -12.33
CA ILE A 26 -0.76 -0.56 -12.69
C ILE A 26 -0.82 0.17 -14.02
N GLU A 27 -1.57 -0.34 -14.96
CA GLU A 27 -1.72 0.29 -16.27
C GLU A 27 -2.31 1.69 -16.17
N LYS A 28 -3.20 1.93 -15.23
CA LYS A 28 -3.74 3.27 -15.00
C LYS A 28 -2.74 4.19 -14.34
N LEU A 29 -1.94 3.67 -13.42
CA LEU A 29 -0.96 4.47 -12.70
C LEU A 29 0.13 4.99 -13.62
N GLU A 30 0.60 4.17 -14.55
CA GLU A 30 1.73 4.48 -15.40
C GLU A 30 1.54 5.67 -16.31
N ARG A 31 0.29 6.04 -16.61
CA ARG A 31 0.05 6.95 -17.72
C ARG A 31 -0.22 8.39 -17.33
N ASN A 32 -0.70 8.62 -16.13
CA ASN A 32 -1.33 9.91 -15.85
C ASN A 32 -0.92 10.56 -14.54
N SER A 33 -0.01 9.98 -13.79
CA SER A 33 0.35 10.53 -12.48
C SER A 33 1.74 11.10 -12.49
N ASP A 34 1.87 12.33 -11.98
CA ASP A 34 3.16 12.96 -11.79
C ASP A 34 3.90 12.36 -10.60
N VAL A 35 3.15 11.91 -9.59
CA VAL A 35 3.69 11.31 -8.37
C VAL A 35 2.96 10.01 -8.07
N LEU A 36 3.70 8.97 -7.77
CA LEU A 36 3.16 7.69 -7.34
C LEU A 36 3.56 7.43 -5.90
N PHE A 37 2.57 7.27 -5.04
CA PHE A 37 2.80 6.84 -3.66
C PHE A 37 2.69 5.33 -3.57
N LEU A 38 3.62 4.74 -2.82
CA LEU A 38 3.59 3.30 -2.56
C LEU A 38 3.32 3.08 -1.08
N LEU A 39 2.28 2.32 -0.78
CA LEU A 39 2.04 1.85 0.58
C LEU A 39 2.67 0.47 0.72
N LEU A 40 3.76 0.41 1.46
CA LEU A 40 4.51 -0.84 1.65
C LEU A 40 4.01 -1.59 2.88
N PRO A 41 4.19 -2.91 2.94
CA PRO A 41 3.91 -3.65 4.15
C PRO A 41 4.93 -3.26 5.25
N GLU A 42 4.65 -3.29 6.54
CA GLU A 42 3.36 -3.77 6.99
C GLU A 42 2.56 -2.55 7.45
N TRP A 43 1.32 -2.47 7.01
CA TRP A 43 0.38 -1.43 7.44
C TRP A 43 -0.94 -2.09 7.78
N ALA A 44 -1.61 -1.59 8.81
CA ALA A 44 -2.93 -2.11 9.17
C ALA A 44 -3.91 -1.83 8.03
N PHE A 45 -4.36 -2.88 7.37
CA PHE A 45 -5.19 -2.74 6.17
C PHE A 45 -6.60 -2.22 6.45
N ASP A 46 -6.99 -2.16 7.71
CA ASP A 46 -8.27 -1.61 8.15
C ASP A 46 -8.18 -0.13 8.53
N LEU A 47 -6.99 0.48 8.43
CA LEU A 47 -6.77 1.88 8.74
C LEU A 47 -6.35 2.64 7.50
N PRO A 48 -6.95 3.80 7.24
CA PRO A 48 -6.54 4.60 6.09
C PRO A 48 -5.16 5.22 6.31
N PRO A 49 -4.32 5.29 5.26
CA PRO A 49 -3.00 5.91 5.37
C PRO A 49 -3.11 7.43 5.30
N SER A 50 -3.34 8.06 6.44
CA SER A 50 -3.58 9.51 6.49
C SER A 50 -2.40 10.34 6.00
N ASN A 51 -1.17 9.85 6.17
CA ASN A 51 0.01 10.56 5.67
C ASN A 51 0.03 10.63 4.14
N ILE A 52 -0.32 9.56 3.45
CA ILE A 52 -0.42 9.55 1.99
C ILE A 52 -1.56 10.47 1.54
N ALA A 53 -2.69 10.41 2.25
CA ALA A 53 -3.83 11.28 1.96
C ALA A 53 -3.44 12.75 2.04
N ARG A 54 -2.70 13.12 3.07
CA ARG A 54 -2.25 14.49 3.28
C ARG A 54 -1.28 14.94 2.18
N LEU A 55 -0.30 14.11 1.86
CA LEU A 55 0.68 14.44 0.82
C LEU A 55 0.02 14.54 -0.55
N SER A 56 -0.91 13.66 -0.86
CA SER A 56 -1.66 13.72 -2.12
C SER A 56 -2.44 15.02 -2.25
N ALA A 57 -3.07 15.48 -1.17
CA ALA A 57 -3.80 16.73 -1.20
C ALA A 57 -2.87 17.91 -1.49
N ILE A 58 -1.70 17.94 -0.86
CA ILE A 58 -0.71 19.01 -1.06
C ILE A 58 -0.25 19.02 -2.52
N ILE A 59 0.06 17.86 -3.07
CA ILE A 59 0.53 17.72 -4.46
C ILE A 59 -0.55 18.16 -5.43
N ASN A 60 -1.79 17.74 -5.19
CA ASN A 60 -2.90 18.11 -6.06
C ASN A 60 -3.19 19.60 -6.03
N GLU A 61 -3.06 20.23 -4.86
CA GLU A 61 -3.22 21.70 -4.76
C GLU A 61 -2.14 22.44 -5.53
N ALA A 62 -0.93 21.86 -5.61
CA ALA A 62 0.17 22.46 -6.37
C ALA A 62 0.02 22.27 -7.89
N GLY A 63 -1.02 21.59 -8.33
CA GLY A 63 -1.29 21.40 -9.75
C GLY A 63 -0.74 20.10 -10.34
N TYR A 64 -0.21 19.21 -9.51
CA TYR A 64 0.27 17.91 -9.94
C TYR A 64 -0.76 16.82 -9.66
N THR A 65 -0.66 15.73 -10.40
CA THR A 65 -1.49 14.57 -10.17
C THR A 65 -0.76 13.55 -9.29
N SER A 66 -1.51 12.78 -8.53
CA SER A 66 -0.95 11.73 -7.71
C SER A 66 -1.79 10.46 -7.78
N SER A 67 -1.14 9.34 -7.57
CA SER A 67 -1.78 8.03 -7.47
C SER A 67 -1.16 7.26 -6.32
N CYS A 68 -1.89 6.28 -5.81
CA CYS A 68 -1.38 5.42 -4.75
C CYS A 68 -1.52 3.96 -5.18
N LEU A 69 -0.43 3.20 -5.05
CA LEU A 69 -0.46 1.76 -5.22
C LEU A 69 -0.28 1.11 -3.86
N ASP A 70 -1.28 0.36 -3.46
CA ASP A 70 -1.28 -0.30 -2.16
C ASP A 70 -0.64 -1.68 -2.28
N LEU A 71 0.67 -1.72 -2.11
CA LEU A 71 1.43 -2.98 -2.13
C LEU A 71 1.23 -3.76 -0.83
N ASN A 72 0.81 -3.10 0.23
CA ASN A 72 0.49 -3.79 1.47
C ASN A 72 -0.70 -4.75 1.27
N ILE A 73 -1.73 -4.30 0.57
CA ILE A 73 -2.89 -5.14 0.25
C ILE A 73 -2.47 -6.31 -0.67
N GLU A 74 -1.58 -6.05 -1.61
CA GLU A 74 -1.11 -7.11 -2.52
C GLU A 74 -0.34 -8.19 -1.75
N VAL A 75 0.56 -7.77 -0.85
CA VAL A 75 1.27 -8.72 -0.01
C VAL A 75 0.30 -9.46 0.91
N TYR A 76 -0.65 -8.75 1.49
CA TYR A 76 -1.68 -9.38 2.33
C TYR A 76 -2.43 -10.47 1.57
N ASN A 77 -2.92 -10.15 0.39
CA ASN A 77 -3.70 -11.10 -0.41
C ASN A 77 -2.90 -12.34 -0.76
N GLN A 78 -1.66 -12.17 -1.18
CA GLN A 78 -0.82 -13.31 -1.55
C GLN A 78 -0.36 -14.11 -0.33
N SER A 79 -0.26 -13.46 0.83
CA SER A 79 0.19 -14.12 2.05
C SER A 79 -0.86 -15.07 2.67
N ARG A 80 -2.09 -15.01 2.20
CA ARG A 80 -3.18 -15.80 2.84
C ARG A 80 -2.93 -17.31 2.80
N ASN A 81 -2.13 -17.77 1.88
CA ASN A 81 -1.81 -19.19 1.74
C ASN A 81 -0.37 -19.54 2.12
N TRP A 82 0.42 -18.60 2.56
CA TRP A 82 1.84 -18.85 2.80
C TRP A 82 2.10 -19.86 3.91
N GLU A 83 1.36 -19.77 5.00
CA GLU A 83 1.51 -20.72 6.10
C GLU A 83 1.09 -22.11 5.67
N LYS A 84 -0.04 -22.21 5.01
CA LYS A 84 -0.55 -23.49 4.50
C LYS A 84 0.42 -24.14 3.51
N ASP A 85 1.01 -23.32 2.65
CA ASP A 85 1.91 -23.80 1.60
C ASP A 85 3.34 -24.01 2.09
N GLY A 86 3.61 -23.75 3.37
CA GLY A 86 4.93 -23.94 3.94
C GLY A 86 5.96 -22.89 3.56
N ILE A 87 5.51 -21.75 3.01
CA ILE A 87 6.41 -20.66 2.62
C ILE A 87 6.92 -19.93 3.86
N VAL A 88 6.04 -19.65 4.82
CA VAL A 88 6.42 -19.14 6.13
C VAL A 88 5.66 -19.93 7.20
N PRO A 89 6.24 -20.07 8.41
CA PRO A 89 5.62 -20.88 9.47
C PRO A 89 4.55 -20.14 10.28
N PHE A 90 4.06 -19.02 9.81
CA PHE A 90 3.07 -18.21 10.52
C PHE A 90 2.30 -17.33 9.53
N ASP A 91 1.16 -16.79 9.96
CA ASP A 91 0.43 -15.77 9.20
C ASP A 91 1.05 -14.40 9.50
N PRO A 92 1.69 -13.76 8.50
CA PRO A 92 2.41 -12.50 8.76
C PRO A 92 1.52 -11.33 9.12
N PHE A 93 0.23 -11.40 8.83
CA PHE A 93 -0.71 -10.30 9.16
C PHE A 93 -1.56 -10.58 10.38
N ASN A 94 -1.36 -11.70 11.06
CA ASN A 94 -1.99 -11.92 12.34
C ASN A 94 -1.41 -10.91 13.35
N PRO A 95 -2.27 -10.20 14.12
CA PRO A 95 -1.79 -9.21 15.08
C PRO A 95 -0.77 -9.75 16.08
N ASN A 96 -0.82 -11.04 16.37
CA ASN A 96 0.15 -11.67 17.28
C ASN A 96 1.52 -11.84 16.66
N ASN A 97 1.66 -11.65 15.36
CA ASN A 97 2.89 -11.87 14.61
C ASN A 97 3.51 -10.59 14.07
N LEU A 98 3.08 -9.43 14.55
CA LEU A 98 3.59 -8.15 14.05
C LEU A 98 5.09 -7.97 14.31
N THR A 99 5.61 -8.57 15.37
CA THR A 99 7.05 -8.53 15.66
C THR A 99 7.87 -9.28 14.61
N LYS A 100 7.26 -10.11 13.81
CA LYS A 100 7.94 -10.84 12.73
C LYS A 100 8.35 -9.92 11.58
N TRP A 101 7.86 -8.69 11.57
CA TRP A 101 8.28 -7.68 10.59
C TRP A 101 9.52 -6.90 11.04
N GLU A 102 10.00 -7.16 12.24
CA GLU A 102 11.24 -6.56 12.73
C GLU A 102 12.45 -7.18 12.04
N LEU A 103 13.53 -6.42 11.98
CA LEU A 103 14.68 -6.70 11.11
C LEU A 103 15.15 -8.16 11.09
N ASN A 104 15.38 -8.74 12.26
CA ASN A 104 15.93 -10.11 12.32
C ASN A 104 14.94 -11.16 11.82
N GLU A 105 13.71 -11.08 12.29
CA GLU A 105 12.67 -12.02 11.92
C GLU A 105 12.25 -11.81 10.47
N TYR A 106 12.18 -10.56 10.04
CA TYR A 106 11.87 -10.23 8.66
C TYR A 106 12.89 -10.84 7.71
N SER A 107 14.16 -10.66 7.98
CA SER A 107 15.21 -11.21 7.12
C SER A 107 15.18 -12.73 7.05
N LYS A 108 14.79 -13.37 8.14
CA LYS A 108 14.76 -14.82 8.22
C LYS A 108 13.56 -15.42 7.49
N TYR A 109 12.38 -14.82 7.61
CA TYR A 109 11.15 -15.46 7.17
C TYR A 109 10.42 -14.71 6.05
N LEU A 110 10.42 -13.39 6.06
CA LEU A 110 9.54 -12.59 5.20
C LEU A 110 10.22 -11.94 4.02
N LYS A 111 11.51 -11.71 4.11
CA LYS A 111 12.24 -10.98 3.06
C LYS A 111 12.05 -11.59 1.68
N GLU A 112 12.22 -12.89 1.56
CA GLU A 112 12.12 -13.55 0.26
C GLU A 112 10.69 -13.53 -0.30
N PRO A 113 9.66 -14.01 0.44
CA PRO A 113 8.31 -14.00 -0.12
C PRO A 113 7.76 -12.60 -0.36
N VAL A 114 8.03 -11.65 0.52
CA VAL A 114 7.60 -10.26 0.31
C VAL A 114 8.29 -9.67 -0.92
N THR A 115 9.59 -9.89 -1.07
CA THR A 115 10.33 -9.41 -2.23
C THR A 115 9.75 -9.96 -3.52
N LYS A 116 9.39 -11.22 -3.55
CA LYS A 116 8.78 -11.82 -4.75
C LYS A 116 7.45 -11.17 -5.12
N VAL A 117 6.65 -10.80 -4.14
CA VAL A 117 5.42 -10.07 -4.41
C VAL A 117 5.73 -8.70 -4.97
N LEU A 118 6.63 -7.96 -4.33
CA LEU A 118 6.97 -6.61 -4.76
C LEU A 118 7.58 -6.57 -6.16
N GLU A 119 8.39 -7.56 -6.50
CA GLU A 119 8.99 -7.65 -7.84
C GLU A 119 7.96 -7.79 -8.96
N GLN A 120 6.78 -8.32 -8.67
CA GLN A 120 5.71 -8.41 -9.64
C GLN A 120 5.24 -7.03 -10.11
N TYR A 121 5.48 -6.00 -9.32
CA TYR A 121 5.00 -4.65 -9.57
C TYR A 121 6.11 -3.67 -9.92
N ILE A 122 7.32 -3.88 -9.42
CA ILE A 122 8.43 -2.93 -9.59
C ILE A 122 8.75 -2.69 -11.06
N ASP A 123 8.78 -3.73 -11.87
CA ASP A 123 9.10 -3.60 -13.29
C ASP A 123 8.01 -2.87 -14.07
N LYS A 124 6.86 -2.68 -13.48
CA LYS A 124 5.73 -2.02 -14.12
C LYS A 124 5.53 -0.59 -13.64
N ILE A 125 6.26 -0.20 -12.64
CA ILE A 125 6.26 1.16 -12.11
C ILE A 125 7.31 1.99 -12.86
#